data_1d94114375bbe8c1bdb62c4a037728ac
#
_entry.id   1d94114375bbe8c1bdb62c4a037728ac
#
_cell.length_a   1.000
_cell.length_b   1.000
_cell.length_c   1.000
_cell.angle_alpha   90.00
_cell.angle_beta   90.00
_cell.angle_gamma   90.00
#
_symmetry.space_group_name_H-M   'P 1'
#
loop_
_entity.id
_entity.type
_entity.pdbx_description
1 polymer ?
#
loop_
_entity_poly.entity_id
_entity_poly.type
_entity_poly.pdbx_seq_one_letter_code
_entity_poly.pdbx_strand_id
1 'polypeptide(L)'
;MKSIKVTNTGGPEVLKLEDITLEKPGADEVQIEHVSIGLNYIDTYHRSGLYPLQLPTGIGMEAAGIIKEVGSNVSNFSVGDKIAYLSLIHI
;
A
#
# COMPACT_ATOMS: atom_id res chain seq x y z
N MET A 1 -5.15 11.86 -6.01
CA MET A 1 -4.59 10.51 -6.03
C MET A 1 -5.68 9.50 -5.72
N LYS A 2 -5.74 8.40 -6.44
CA LYS A 2 -6.76 7.37 -6.26
C LYS A 2 -6.23 6.22 -5.41
N SER A 3 -7.06 5.68 -4.55
CA SER A 3 -6.74 4.50 -3.74
C SER A 3 -7.98 3.62 -3.60
N ILE A 4 -7.75 2.33 -3.45
CA ILE A 4 -8.81 1.39 -3.09
C ILE A 4 -8.83 1.26 -1.57
N LYS A 5 -9.99 1.46 -0.98
CA LYS A 5 -10.21 1.35 0.47
C LYS A 5 -11.26 0.31 0.79
N VAL A 6 -11.08 -0.36 1.92
CA VAL A 6 -12.03 -1.31 2.47
C VAL A 6 -12.47 -0.81 3.84
N THR A 7 -13.75 -0.48 3.98
CA THR A 7 -14.34 -0.04 5.25
C THR A 7 -15.15 -1.13 5.92
N ASN A 8 -15.65 -2.08 5.15
CA ASN A 8 -16.35 -3.27 5.64
C ASN A 8 -15.81 -4.49 4.91
N THR A 9 -15.79 -5.63 5.57
CA THR A 9 -15.41 -6.88 4.91
C THR A 9 -16.55 -7.42 4.06
N GLY A 10 -16.23 -8.19 3.05
CA GLY A 10 -17.23 -8.78 2.16
C GLY A 10 -16.66 -9.24 0.83
N GLY A 11 -17.49 -9.29 -0.18
CA GLY A 11 -17.14 -9.62 -1.55
C GLY A 11 -16.51 -8.44 -2.29
N PRO A 12 -16.35 -8.56 -3.63
CA PRO A 12 -15.71 -7.50 -4.41
C PRO A 12 -16.37 -6.12 -4.30
N GLU A 13 -17.65 -6.07 -3.97
CA GLU A 13 -18.41 -4.83 -3.83
C GLU A 13 -17.91 -3.92 -2.71
N VAL A 14 -17.13 -4.45 -1.76
CA VAL A 14 -16.59 -3.64 -0.65
C VAL A 14 -15.33 -2.87 -1.04
N LEU A 15 -14.77 -3.14 -2.21
CA LEU A 15 -13.64 -2.40 -2.74
C LEU A 15 -14.12 -1.06 -3.29
N LYS A 16 -13.70 0.03 -2.65
CA LYS A 16 -14.13 1.39 -3.01
C LYS A 16 -12.95 2.18 -3.54
N LEU A 17 -13.15 2.82 -4.69
CA LEU A 17 -12.18 3.76 -5.22
C LEU A 17 -12.41 5.13 -4.58
N GLU A 18 -11.38 5.65 -3.92
CA GLU A 18 -11.44 6.93 -3.22
C GLU A 18 -10.31 7.84 -3.67
N ASP A 19 -10.57 9.15 -3.61
CA ASP A 19 -9.52 10.15 -3.73
C ASP A 19 -8.87 10.34 -2.36
N ILE A 20 -7.55 10.27 -2.32
CA ILE A 20 -6.80 10.51 -1.10
C ILE A 20 -5.71 11.56 -1.34
N THR A 21 -5.32 12.24 -0.25
CA THR A 21 -4.14 13.08 -0.23
C THR A 21 -3.04 12.31 0.49
N LEU A 22 -1.92 12.08 -0.20
CA LEU A 22 -0.80 11.37 0.36
C LEU A 22 0.03 12.32 1.20
N GLU A 23 0.25 11.98 2.47
CA GLU A 23 1.10 12.74 3.36
C GLU A 23 2.57 12.49 3.04
N LYS A 24 3.44 13.39 3.51
CA LYS A 24 4.88 13.18 3.41
C LYS A 24 5.28 11.95 4.20
N PRO A 25 6.32 11.20 3.73
CA PRO A 25 6.78 10.03 4.47
C PRO A 25 7.31 10.44 5.85
N GLY A 26 7.08 9.57 6.84
CA GLY A 26 7.69 9.71 8.15
C GLY A 26 9.21 9.54 8.08
N ALA A 27 9.89 9.73 9.22
CA ALA A 27 11.35 9.73 9.28
C ALA A 27 11.98 8.43 8.75
N ASP A 28 11.33 7.29 8.94
CA ASP A 28 11.82 5.97 8.54
C ASP A 28 11.09 5.40 7.32
N GLU A 29 10.35 6.22 6.61
CA GLU A 29 9.51 5.80 5.48
C GLU A 29 10.00 6.38 4.16
N VAL A 30 9.58 5.76 3.08
CA VAL A 30 9.77 6.29 1.72
C VAL A 30 8.41 6.40 1.04
N GLN A 31 8.29 7.35 0.11
CA GLN A 31 7.14 7.49 -0.76
C GLN A 31 7.49 6.93 -2.14
N ILE A 32 6.62 6.07 -2.64
CA ILE A 32 6.86 5.35 -3.90
C ILE A 32 5.77 5.70 -4.90
N GLU A 33 6.16 5.98 -6.13
CA GLU A 33 5.25 6.00 -7.26
C GLU A 33 5.20 4.61 -7.87
N HIS A 34 4.07 3.93 -7.74
CA HIS A 34 3.91 2.57 -8.24
C HIS A 34 3.93 2.53 -9.76
N VAL A 35 4.70 1.59 -10.31
CA VAL A 35 4.71 1.24 -11.73
C VAL A 35 3.93 -0.04 -11.97
N SER A 36 4.06 -1.01 -11.06
CA SER A 36 3.34 -2.28 -11.10
C SER A 36 2.87 -2.65 -9.70
N ILE A 37 1.65 -3.14 -9.61
CA ILE A 37 1.06 -3.60 -8.35
C ILE A 37 0.65 -5.05 -8.54
N GLY A 38 1.16 -5.92 -7.69
CA GLY A 38 0.84 -7.35 -7.73
C GLY A 38 -0.45 -7.65 -6.99
N LEU A 39 -1.19 -8.64 -7.48
CA LEU A 39 -2.37 -9.17 -6.85
C LEU A 39 -2.07 -10.57 -6.32
N ASN A 40 -2.36 -10.79 -5.05
CA ASN A 40 -2.13 -12.07 -4.38
C ASN A 40 -3.44 -12.60 -3.82
N TYR A 41 -3.55 -13.93 -3.73
CA TYR A 41 -4.78 -14.55 -3.24
C TYR A 41 -5.13 -14.11 -1.81
N ILE A 42 -4.14 -13.82 -0.98
CA ILE A 42 -4.35 -13.33 0.38
C ILE A 42 -5.12 -12.00 0.43
N ASP A 43 -5.08 -11.22 -0.63
CA ASP A 43 -5.82 -9.96 -0.71
C ASP A 43 -7.33 -10.22 -0.60
N THR A 44 -7.80 -11.35 -1.12
CA THR A 44 -9.19 -11.76 -0.97
C THR A 44 -9.53 -12.14 0.46
N TYR A 45 -8.59 -12.70 1.21
CA TYR A 45 -8.77 -13.02 2.62
C TYR A 45 -8.84 -11.77 3.49
N HIS A 46 -8.04 -10.76 3.19
CA HIS A 46 -8.13 -9.47 3.86
C HIS A 46 -9.47 -8.78 3.54
N ARG A 47 -9.89 -8.82 2.29
CA ARG A 47 -11.17 -8.24 1.87
C ARG A 47 -12.36 -8.92 2.55
N SER A 48 -12.37 -10.24 2.61
CA SER A 48 -13.48 -11.01 3.17
C SER A 48 -13.50 -11.03 4.70
N GLY A 49 -12.38 -10.71 5.34
CA GLY A 49 -12.24 -10.76 6.79
C GLY A 49 -11.76 -12.12 7.31
N LEU A 50 -11.42 -13.07 6.46
CA LEU A 50 -10.83 -14.34 6.88
C LEU A 50 -9.53 -14.12 7.64
N TYR A 51 -8.71 -13.17 7.19
CA TYR A 51 -7.56 -12.65 7.91
C TYR A 51 -7.84 -11.18 8.26
N PRO A 52 -8.30 -10.89 9.50
CA PRO A 52 -8.77 -9.55 9.85
C PRO A 52 -7.67 -8.49 9.79
N LEU A 53 -8.04 -7.32 9.29
CA LEU A 53 -7.24 -6.11 9.36
C LEU A 53 -8.03 -5.02 10.09
N GLN A 54 -7.32 -4.03 10.60
CA GLN A 54 -7.97 -2.85 11.18
C GLN A 54 -8.57 -2.00 10.06
N LEU A 55 -9.88 -1.82 10.09
CA LEU A 55 -10.61 -1.06 9.10
C LEU A 55 -10.83 0.40 9.55
N PRO A 56 -10.91 1.37 8.62
CA PRO A 56 -10.73 1.21 7.19
C PRO A 56 -9.27 0.98 6.82
N THR A 57 -9.04 0.27 5.72
CA THR A 57 -7.69 -0.06 5.28
C THR A 57 -7.55 0.01 3.76
N GLY A 58 -6.33 0.22 3.30
CA GLY A 58 -5.97 -0.13 1.94
C GLY A 58 -5.85 -1.65 1.81
N ILE A 59 -5.61 -2.14 0.63
CA ILE A 59 -5.45 -3.56 0.36
C ILE A 59 -4.29 -3.77 -0.61
N GLY A 60 -3.68 -4.95 -0.54
CA GLY A 60 -2.53 -5.28 -1.35
C GLY A 60 -1.24 -5.29 -0.55
N MET A 61 -0.27 -6.09 -1.00
CA MET A 61 0.97 -6.32 -0.26
C MET A 61 2.22 -6.18 -1.11
N GLU A 62 2.07 -6.04 -2.41
CA GLU A 62 3.17 -6.17 -3.35
C GLU A 62 3.12 -5.08 -4.40
N ALA A 63 4.26 -4.46 -4.66
CA ALA A 63 4.38 -3.49 -5.75
C ALA A 63 5.83 -3.29 -6.14
N ALA A 64 6.01 -2.70 -7.32
CA ALA A 64 7.27 -2.17 -7.78
C ALA A 64 7.07 -0.72 -8.22
N GLY A 65 8.07 0.11 -7.99
CA GLY A 65 7.96 1.52 -8.34
C GLY A 65 9.26 2.27 -8.16
N ILE A 66 9.13 3.58 -8.14
CA ILE A 66 10.26 4.52 -8.07
C ILE A 66 10.09 5.36 -6.82
N ILE A 67 11.17 5.52 -6.06
CA ILE A 67 11.17 6.35 -4.86
C ILE A 67 11.06 7.83 -5.26
N LYS A 68 10.08 8.51 -4.69
CA LYS A 68 9.83 9.95 -4.91
C LYS A 68 10.29 10.83 -3.76
N GLU A 69 10.16 10.35 -2.54
CA GLU A 69 10.63 11.04 -1.33
C GLU A 69 11.16 10.02 -0.33
N VAL A 70 12.09 10.45 0.49
CA VAL A 70 12.67 9.64 1.57
C VAL A 70 12.54 10.38 2.88
N GLY A 71 12.29 9.64 3.96
CA GLY A 71 12.28 10.19 5.32
C GLY A 71 13.69 10.57 5.78
N SER A 72 13.76 11.38 6.82
CA SER A 72 15.02 11.96 7.31
C SER A 72 16.02 10.91 7.84
N ASN A 73 15.55 9.75 8.28
CA ASN A 73 16.38 8.66 8.78
C ASN A 73 16.73 7.61 7.72
N VAL A 74 16.24 7.77 6.50
CA VAL A 74 16.49 6.82 5.41
C VAL A 74 17.80 7.19 4.73
N SER A 75 18.78 6.29 4.78
CA SER A 75 20.10 6.50 4.20
C SER A 75 20.48 5.50 3.13
N ASN A 76 19.80 4.35 3.09
CA ASN A 76 20.10 3.26 2.15
C ASN A 76 19.28 3.30 0.86
N PHE A 77 18.37 4.25 0.72
CA PHE A 77 17.58 4.49 -0.48
C PHE A 77 17.62 5.97 -0.85
N SER A 78 17.50 6.24 -2.13
CA SER A 78 17.53 7.61 -2.66
C SER A 78 16.38 7.85 -3.63
N VAL A 79 15.98 9.11 -3.77
CA VAL A 79 14.98 9.51 -4.77
C VAL A 79 15.46 9.06 -6.15
N GLY A 80 14.56 8.45 -6.91
CA GLY A 80 14.84 7.91 -8.23
C GLY A 80 15.19 6.42 -8.24
N ASP A 81 15.44 5.80 -7.08
CA ASP A 81 15.71 4.37 -7.01
C ASP A 81 14.49 3.55 -7.43
N LYS A 82 14.74 2.47 -8.17
CA LYS A 82 13.72 1.48 -8.50
C LYS A 82 13.69 0.44 -7.41
N ILE A 83 12.50 0.18 -6.87
CA ILE A 83 12.32 -0.79 -5.80
C ILE A 83 11.14 -1.70 -6.05
N ALA A 84 11.14 -2.85 -5.39
CA ALA A 84 10.00 -3.74 -5.29
C ALA A 84 9.88 -4.20 -3.85
N TYR A 85 8.67 -4.49 -3.41
CA TYR A 85 8.45 -4.99 -2.07
C TYR A 85 7.32 -6.01 -2.03
N LEU A 86 7.39 -6.87 -1.03
CA LEU A 86 6.32 -7.76 -0.62
C LEU A 86 6.26 -7.69 0.91
N SER A 87 5.12 -7.33 1.46
CA SER A 87 4.95 -7.21 2.90
C SER A 87 3.82 -8.09 3.39
N LEU A 88 4.08 -8.87 4.41
CA LEU A 88 3.10 -9.76 5.03
C LEU A 88 2.41 -9.15 6.25
N ILE A 89 2.84 -7.98 6.69
CA ILE A 89 2.36 -7.39 7.94
C ILE A 89 1.71 -6.05 7.71
N HIS A 90 2.48 -5.05 7.38
CA HIS A 90 1.99 -3.68 7.19
C HIS A 90 2.60 -3.05 5.97
N ILE A 91 1.79 -2.28 5.36
CA ILE A 91 2.19 -1.48 4.21
C ILE A 91 1.76 -0.05 4.48
#